data_700d3606d3f48d0e5d0d6ba7b3eaf2bc
#
_entry.id   700d3606d3f48d0e5d0d6ba7b3eaf2bc
#
_cell.length_a   1.000
_cell.length_b   1.000
_cell.length_c   1.000
_cell.angle_alpha   90.00
_cell.angle_beta   90.00
_cell.angle_gamma   90.00
#
_symmetry.space_group_name_H-M   'P 1'
#
loop_
_entity.id
_entity.type
_entity.pdbx_description
1 polymer ?
#
loop_
_entity_poly.entity_id
_entity_poly.type
_entity_poly.pdbx_seq_one_letter_code
_entity_poly.pdbx_strand_id
1 'polypeptide(L)'
;VVYDICSGLMGTVGTIIAMIGVIACPVSSADTAFRSARYTICDWFKIDQHTVASRLKLSIPIIAVGGILTQVDVTILWRYFSWTNQTLAVFVLWAGAMYLLANKGNYVIALVPGTFMSAVSCTYILMAKEGLGLSTSIAYPAGIAVAVIANILFWKRAKKVERGEIDLADKPVEG
;
A
#
# COMPACT_ATOMS: atom_id res chain seq x y z
N VAL A 1 10.68 -9.40 25.64
CA VAL A 1 11.60 -9.88 24.57
C VAL A 1 12.58 -8.78 24.16
N VAL A 2 12.14 -7.62 23.56
CA VAL A 2 13.09 -6.56 23.13
C VAL A 2 13.89 -6.04 24.33
N TYR A 3 13.22 -5.74 25.42
CA TYR A 3 13.86 -5.29 26.67
C TYR A 3 14.92 -6.28 27.16
N ASP A 4 14.57 -7.58 27.22
CA ASP A 4 15.45 -8.63 27.73
C ASP A 4 16.69 -8.81 26.86
N ILE A 5 16.52 -8.73 25.52
CA ILE A 5 17.63 -8.81 24.58
C ILE A 5 18.56 -7.58 24.74
N CYS A 6 17.98 -6.38 24.81
CA CYS A 6 18.77 -5.17 24.94
C CYS A 6 19.50 -5.12 26.30
N SER A 7 18.85 -5.54 27.40
CA SER A 7 19.48 -5.53 28.72
C SER A 7 20.63 -6.54 28.81
N GLY A 8 20.49 -7.69 28.15
CA GLY A 8 21.54 -8.71 28.12
C GLY A 8 22.76 -8.33 27.26
N LEU A 9 22.54 -7.59 26.16
CA LEU A 9 23.62 -7.27 25.21
C LEU A 9 24.24 -5.87 25.42
N MET A 10 23.46 -4.88 25.83
CA MET A 10 23.84 -3.47 25.83
C MET A 10 23.89 -2.82 27.23
N GLY A 11 23.58 -3.58 28.27
CA GLY A 11 23.47 -3.07 29.63
C GLY A 11 22.35 -2.03 29.81
N THR A 12 22.29 -1.38 30.98
CA THR A 12 21.17 -0.49 31.35
C THR A 12 21.03 0.73 30.43
N VAL A 13 22.14 1.41 30.12
CA VAL A 13 22.12 2.62 29.29
C VAL A 13 21.69 2.31 27.86
N GLY A 14 22.25 1.26 27.28
CA GLY A 14 21.90 0.82 25.94
C GLY A 14 20.44 0.38 25.83
N THR A 15 19.91 -0.27 26.87
CA THR A 15 18.50 -0.65 26.96
C THR A 15 17.58 0.57 26.97
N ILE A 16 17.89 1.60 27.74
CA ILE A 16 17.08 2.84 27.79
C ILE A 16 17.03 3.50 26.40
N ILE A 17 18.17 3.64 25.75
CA ILE A 17 18.25 4.23 24.40
C ILE A 17 17.46 3.40 23.38
N ALA A 18 17.63 2.09 23.40
CA ALA A 18 16.90 1.19 22.51
C ALA A 18 15.39 1.27 22.72
N MET A 19 14.91 1.31 23.98
CA MET A 19 13.49 1.41 24.29
C MET A 19 12.90 2.76 23.86
N ILE A 20 13.64 3.86 24.01
CA ILE A 20 13.22 5.16 23.49
C ILE A 20 13.05 5.08 21.95
N GLY A 21 13.98 4.45 21.24
CA GLY A 21 13.90 4.25 19.79
C GLY A 21 12.69 3.41 19.37
N VAL A 22 12.43 2.31 20.08
CA VAL A 22 11.28 1.42 19.83
C VAL A 22 9.94 2.13 20.04
N ILE A 23 9.87 3.08 20.94
CA ILE A 23 8.64 3.88 21.18
C ILE A 23 8.54 5.05 20.19
N ALA A 24 9.64 5.77 19.95
CA ALA A 24 9.63 6.95 19.09
C ALA A 24 9.35 6.63 17.61
N CYS A 25 9.86 5.49 17.12
CA CYS A 25 9.70 5.09 15.72
C CYS A 25 8.23 4.88 15.31
N PRO A 26 7.42 4.07 16.01
CA PRO A 26 6.00 3.94 15.67
C PRO A 26 5.20 5.23 15.86
N VAL A 27 5.53 6.06 16.85
CA VAL A 27 4.85 7.36 17.07
C VAL A 27 5.05 8.28 15.87
N SER A 28 6.28 8.42 15.40
CA SER A 28 6.61 9.25 14.24
C SER A 28 5.98 8.71 12.94
N SER A 29 5.96 7.39 12.77
CA SER A 29 5.32 6.73 11.62
C SER A 29 3.81 6.89 11.65
N ALA A 30 3.18 6.79 12.82
CA ALA A 30 1.74 6.99 12.99
C ALA A 30 1.32 8.43 12.67
N ASP A 31 2.08 9.45 13.12
CA ASP A 31 1.80 10.85 12.77
C ASP A 31 1.78 11.06 11.26
N THR A 32 2.78 10.53 10.57
CA THR A 32 2.88 10.61 9.11
C THR A 32 1.73 9.87 8.42
N ALA A 33 1.38 8.67 8.88
CA ALA A 33 0.29 7.88 8.33
C ALA A 33 -1.07 8.57 8.50
N PHE A 34 -1.37 9.10 9.68
CA PHE A 34 -2.62 9.84 9.94
C PHE A 34 -2.70 11.14 9.12
N ARG A 35 -1.59 11.81 8.93
CA ARG A 35 -1.50 13.00 8.08
C ARG A 35 -1.79 12.66 6.62
N SER A 36 -1.16 11.61 6.11
CA SER A 36 -1.37 11.11 4.75
C SER A 36 -2.82 10.68 4.52
N ALA A 37 -3.39 9.89 5.44
CA ALA A 37 -4.79 9.48 5.37
C ALA A 37 -5.75 10.69 5.34
N ARG A 38 -5.49 11.70 6.17
CA ARG A 38 -6.29 12.94 6.17
C ARG A 38 -6.21 13.66 4.81
N TYR A 39 -5.02 13.82 4.24
CA TYR A 39 -4.86 14.46 2.93
C TYR A 39 -5.62 13.68 1.84
N THR A 40 -5.48 12.37 1.80
CA THR A 40 -6.19 11.52 0.83
C THR A 40 -7.71 11.66 0.94
N ILE A 41 -8.26 11.68 2.16
CA ILE A 41 -9.69 11.88 2.40
C ILE A 41 -10.13 13.27 1.96
N CYS A 42 -9.33 14.31 2.26
CA CYS A 42 -9.62 15.67 1.84
C CYS A 42 -9.64 15.83 0.31
N ASP A 43 -8.70 15.21 -0.38
CA ASP A 43 -8.65 15.24 -1.85
C ASP A 43 -9.86 14.52 -2.46
N TRP A 44 -10.27 13.39 -1.91
CA TRP A 44 -11.45 12.65 -2.39
C TRP A 44 -12.75 13.44 -2.22
N PHE A 45 -12.94 14.04 -1.03
CA PHE A 45 -14.16 14.78 -0.70
C PHE A 45 -14.06 16.28 -1.01
N LYS A 46 -12.94 16.75 -1.57
CA LYS A 46 -12.65 18.18 -1.86
C LYS A 46 -12.89 19.09 -0.65
N ILE A 47 -12.46 18.63 0.53
CA ILE A 47 -12.62 19.35 1.80
C ILE A 47 -11.45 20.30 1.97
N ASP A 48 -11.77 21.58 2.16
CA ASP A 48 -10.77 22.60 2.45
C ASP A 48 -10.14 22.41 3.83
N GLN A 49 -8.81 22.47 3.91
CA GLN A 49 -8.02 22.27 5.14
C GLN A 49 -7.41 23.58 5.70
N HIS A 50 -7.83 24.75 5.22
CA HIS A 50 -7.24 26.02 5.67
C HIS A 50 -7.54 26.32 7.14
N THR A 51 -8.66 25.84 7.68
CA THR A 51 -9.03 26.08 9.07
C THR A 51 -8.61 24.92 10.00
N VAL A 52 -8.15 25.27 11.21
CA VAL A 52 -7.80 24.29 12.26
C VAL A 52 -8.99 23.40 12.60
N ALA A 53 -10.19 23.96 12.65
CA ALA A 53 -11.42 23.22 12.93
C ALA A 53 -11.70 22.13 11.86
N SER A 54 -11.49 22.42 10.59
CA SER A 54 -11.65 21.45 9.50
C SER A 54 -10.63 20.30 9.61
N ARG A 55 -9.39 20.62 9.97
CA ARG A 55 -8.35 19.61 10.21
C ARG A 55 -8.70 18.69 11.37
N LEU A 56 -9.18 19.25 12.50
CA LEU A 56 -9.57 18.48 13.68
C LEU A 56 -10.77 17.57 13.41
N LYS A 57 -11.79 18.05 12.70
CA LYS A 57 -12.98 17.26 12.34
C LYS A 57 -12.63 15.97 11.60
N LEU A 58 -11.57 15.96 10.81
CA LEU A 58 -11.11 14.80 10.09
C LEU A 58 -10.08 13.97 10.86
N SER A 59 -9.18 14.64 11.60
CA SER A 59 -8.14 13.94 12.37
C SER A 59 -8.71 13.13 13.52
N ILE A 60 -9.72 13.65 14.23
CA ILE A 60 -10.32 12.96 15.38
C ILE A 60 -10.93 11.60 15.01
N PRO A 61 -11.78 11.47 13.97
CA PRO A 61 -12.29 10.18 13.55
C PRO A 61 -11.20 9.20 13.11
N ILE A 62 -10.17 9.68 12.39
CA ILE A 62 -9.06 8.84 11.92
C ILE A 62 -8.27 8.28 13.12
N ILE A 63 -7.96 9.14 14.10
CA ILE A 63 -7.27 8.73 15.33
C ILE A 63 -8.15 7.78 16.15
N ALA A 64 -9.46 8.05 16.24
CA ALA A 64 -10.40 7.17 16.94
C ALA A 64 -10.44 5.77 16.31
N VAL A 65 -10.50 5.68 14.99
CA VAL A 65 -10.39 4.39 14.25
C VAL A 65 -9.07 3.71 14.55
N GLY A 66 -7.95 4.45 14.51
CA GLY A 66 -6.64 3.94 14.90
C GLY A 66 -6.63 3.38 16.32
N GLY A 67 -7.24 4.11 17.28
CA GLY A 67 -7.38 3.68 18.67
C GLY A 67 -8.23 2.41 18.83
N ILE A 68 -9.32 2.27 18.08
CA ILE A 68 -10.14 1.05 18.07
C ILE A 68 -9.34 -0.14 17.49
N LEU A 69 -8.56 0.09 16.44
CA LEU A 69 -7.72 -0.95 15.86
C LEU A 69 -6.65 -1.49 16.83
N THR A 70 -6.22 -0.72 17.83
CA THR A 70 -5.30 -1.23 18.86
C THR A 70 -5.90 -2.31 19.75
N GLN A 71 -7.21 -2.49 19.74
CA GLN A 71 -7.90 -3.57 20.50
C GLN A 71 -7.97 -4.88 19.71
N VAL A 72 -7.65 -4.85 18.42
CA VAL A 72 -7.64 -6.04 17.57
C VAL A 72 -6.30 -6.75 17.70
N ASP A 73 -6.31 -8.09 17.60
CA ASP A 73 -5.08 -8.89 17.66
C ASP A 73 -4.09 -8.44 16.56
N VAL A 74 -2.86 -8.15 16.98
CA VAL A 74 -1.78 -7.67 16.09
C VAL A 74 -1.51 -8.65 14.96
N THR A 75 -1.67 -9.95 15.19
CA THR A 75 -1.41 -10.98 14.16
C THR A 75 -2.41 -10.84 13.00
N ILE A 76 -3.67 -10.59 13.33
CA ILE A 76 -4.74 -10.38 12.34
C ILE A 76 -4.47 -9.08 11.57
N LEU A 77 -4.22 -7.98 12.28
CA LEU A 77 -3.92 -6.70 11.66
C LEU A 77 -2.70 -6.77 10.74
N TRP A 78 -1.65 -7.47 11.17
CA TRP A 78 -0.42 -7.63 10.41
C TRP A 78 -0.65 -8.36 9.08
N ARG A 79 -1.51 -9.37 9.06
CA ARG A 79 -1.85 -10.10 7.82
C ARG A 79 -2.62 -9.23 6.83
N TYR A 80 -3.65 -8.49 7.29
CA TYR A 80 -4.38 -7.55 6.44
C TYR A 80 -3.48 -6.42 5.93
N PHE A 81 -2.63 -5.88 6.79
CA PHE A 81 -1.67 -4.84 6.43
C PHE A 81 -0.69 -5.34 5.36
N SER A 82 -0.14 -6.53 5.52
CA SER A 82 0.78 -7.13 4.56
C SER A 82 0.11 -7.34 3.19
N TRP A 83 -1.11 -7.87 3.18
CA TRP A 83 -1.86 -8.05 1.95
C TRP A 83 -2.23 -6.71 1.28
N THR A 84 -2.64 -5.72 2.06
CA THR A 84 -2.95 -4.38 1.55
C THR A 84 -1.73 -3.74 0.90
N ASN A 85 -0.56 -3.86 1.52
CA ASN A 85 0.69 -3.37 0.93
C ASN A 85 1.05 -4.09 -0.38
N GLN A 86 0.87 -5.41 -0.43
CA GLN A 86 1.08 -6.17 -1.67
C GLN A 86 0.13 -5.71 -2.77
N THR A 87 -1.13 -5.51 -2.44
CA THR A 87 -2.15 -5.03 -3.39
C THR A 87 -1.84 -3.61 -3.86
N LEU A 88 -1.42 -2.72 -2.96
CA LEU A 88 -0.98 -1.37 -3.33
C LEU A 88 0.22 -1.41 -4.28
N ALA A 89 1.21 -2.27 -3.99
CA ALA A 89 2.36 -2.46 -4.87
C ALA A 89 1.95 -2.93 -6.28
N VAL A 90 0.93 -3.79 -6.40
CA VAL A 90 0.35 -4.19 -7.69
C VAL A 90 -0.13 -2.97 -8.47
N PHE A 91 -0.96 -2.13 -7.86
CA PHE A 91 -1.46 -0.92 -8.53
C PHE A 91 -0.35 0.04 -8.94
N VAL A 92 0.63 0.26 -8.06
CA VAL A 92 1.77 1.15 -8.35
C VAL A 92 2.62 0.60 -9.50
N LEU A 93 2.87 -0.71 -9.54
CA LEU A 93 3.63 -1.35 -10.63
C LEU A 93 2.91 -1.25 -11.97
N TRP A 94 1.58 -1.46 -12.01
CA TRP A 94 0.80 -1.30 -13.23
C TRP A 94 0.73 0.17 -13.68
N ALA A 95 0.56 1.11 -12.76
CA ALA A 95 0.60 2.55 -13.06
C ALA A 95 1.99 2.95 -13.58
N GLY A 96 3.07 2.47 -12.94
CA GLY A 96 4.44 2.70 -13.38
C GLY A 96 4.73 2.11 -14.76
N ALA A 97 4.21 0.92 -15.07
CA ALA A 97 4.34 0.32 -16.40
C ALA A 97 3.66 1.17 -17.48
N MET A 98 2.45 1.68 -17.19
CA MET A 98 1.74 2.58 -18.11
C MET A 98 2.44 3.92 -18.28
N TYR A 99 2.96 4.49 -17.19
CA TYR A 99 3.73 5.73 -17.22
C TYR A 99 5.01 5.58 -18.06
N LEU A 100 5.77 4.52 -17.83
CA LEU A 100 6.99 4.23 -18.61
C LEU A 100 6.67 4.03 -20.10
N LEU A 101 5.57 3.34 -20.42
CA LEU A 101 5.12 3.17 -21.79
C LEU A 101 4.81 4.53 -22.45
N ALA A 102 4.04 5.39 -21.78
CA ALA A 102 3.66 6.72 -22.28
C ALA A 102 4.88 7.59 -22.56
N ASN A 103 5.90 7.52 -21.71
CA ASN A 103 7.15 8.26 -21.85
C ASN A 103 8.23 7.50 -22.67
N LYS A 104 7.84 6.49 -23.45
CA LYS A 104 8.75 5.70 -24.31
C LYS A 104 9.92 5.06 -23.53
N GLY A 105 9.75 4.83 -22.23
CA GLY A 105 10.70 4.15 -21.37
C GLY A 105 10.54 2.63 -21.41
N ASN A 106 11.44 1.91 -20.72
CA ASN A 106 11.37 0.45 -20.64
C ASN A 106 10.31 0.01 -19.62
N TYR A 107 9.09 -0.19 -20.06
CA TYR A 107 7.95 -0.60 -19.23
C TYR A 107 8.07 -2.03 -18.71
N VAL A 108 8.92 -2.87 -19.30
CA VAL A 108 9.10 -4.28 -18.89
C VAL A 108 9.58 -4.38 -17.44
N ILE A 109 10.37 -3.41 -16.98
CA ILE A 109 10.90 -3.34 -15.60
C ILE A 109 9.77 -3.33 -14.56
N ALA A 110 8.66 -2.66 -14.84
CA ALA A 110 7.49 -2.61 -13.96
C ALA A 110 6.43 -3.69 -14.31
N LEU A 111 6.30 -4.05 -15.58
CA LEU A 111 5.32 -5.03 -16.06
C LEU A 111 5.56 -6.43 -15.50
N VAL A 112 6.81 -6.91 -15.51
CA VAL A 112 7.15 -8.25 -15.04
C VAL A 112 6.86 -8.43 -13.56
N PRO A 113 7.39 -7.57 -12.64
CA PRO A 113 7.05 -7.68 -11.23
C PRO A 113 5.56 -7.38 -10.97
N GLY A 114 4.92 -6.49 -11.73
CA GLY A 114 3.49 -6.22 -11.62
C GLY A 114 2.62 -7.45 -11.92
N THR A 115 2.96 -8.20 -12.96
CA THR A 115 2.30 -9.46 -13.30
C THR A 115 2.46 -10.50 -12.20
N PHE A 116 3.69 -10.69 -11.72
CA PHE A 116 3.99 -11.63 -10.65
C PHE A 116 3.25 -11.28 -9.37
N MET A 117 3.32 -10.02 -8.93
CA MET A 117 2.64 -9.56 -7.72
C MET A 117 1.11 -9.62 -7.82
N SER A 118 0.54 -9.46 -9.03
CA SER A 118 -0.90 -9.65 -9.25
C SER A 118 -1.33 -11.09 -8.98
N ALA A 119 -0.56 -12.06 -9.47
CA ALA A 119 -0.81 -13.48 -9.20
C ALA A 119 -0.68 -13.79 -7.71
N VAL A 120 0.40 -13.33 -7.07
CA VAL A 120 0.68 -13.59 -5.65
C VAL A 120 -0.39 -12.97 -4.75
N SER A 121 -0.72 -11.69 -4.92
CA SER A 121 -1.68 -10.98 -4.08
C SER A 121 -3.09 -11.58 -4.20
N CYS A 122 -3.50 -11.95 -5.42
CA CYS A 122 -4.79 -12.59 -5.64
C CYS A 122 -4.83 -14.01 -5.05
N THR A 123 -3.80 -14.81 -5.27
CA THR A 123 -3.72 -16.17 -4.70
C THR A 123 -3.75 -16.12 -3.18
N TYR A 124 -3.03 -15.18 -2.58
CA TYR A 124 -2.98 -15.05 -1.13
C TYR A 124 -4.37 -14.78 -0.53
N ILE A 125 -5.12 -13.80 -1.04
CA ILE A 125 -6.45 -13.48 -0.48
C ILE A 125 -7.46 -14.60 -0.69
N LEU A 126 -7.32 -15.38 -1.76
CA LEU A 126 -8.17 -16.55 -2.02
C LEU A 126 -7.88 -17.69 -1.04
N MET A 127 -6.61 -17.90 -0.64
CA MET A 127 -6.19 -18.97 0.26
C MET A 127 -6.25 -18.58 1.74
N ALA A 128 -6.05 -17.31 2.07
CA ALA A 128 -5.97 -16.85 3.43
C ALA A 128 -7.28 -17.14 4.19
N LYS A 129 -7.17 -17.57 5.45
CA LYS A 129 -8.34 -17.79 6.33
C LYS A 129 -9.13 -16.52 6.55
N GLU A 130 -8.47 -15.39 6.51
CA GLU A 130 -9.04 -14.04 6.60
C GLU A 130 -9.73 -13.59 5.31
N GLY A 131 -9.46 -14.27 4.18
CA GLY A 131 -10.08 -14.04 2.88
C GLY A 131 -11.19 -15.06 2.60
N LEU A 132 -11.08 -15.76 1.47
CA LEU A 132 -12.09 -16.72 1.04
C LEU A 132 -11.82 -18.16 1.52
N GLY A 133 -10.63 -18.46 2.04
CA GLY A 133 -10.26 -19.77 2.57
C GLY A 133 -10.35 -20.91 1.54
N LEU A 134 -10.17 -20.62 0.26
CA LEU A 134 -10.30 -21.60 -0.81
C LEU A 134 -9.12 -22.58 -0.83
N SER A 135 -9.36 -23.78 -1.35
CA SER A 135 -8.30 -24.76 -1.54
C SER A 135 -7.25 -24.28 -2.52
N THR A 136 -6.02 -24.74 -2.30
CA THR A 136 -4.84 -24.44 -3.13
C THR A 136 -5.09 -24.71 -4.63
N SER A 137 -5.81 -25.81 -4.93
CA SER A 137 -6.13 -26.21 -6.30
C SER A 137 -6.99 -25.20 -7.07
N ILE A 138 -7.75 -24.34 -6.38
CA ILE A 138 -8.59 -23.30 -6.98
C ILE A 138 -7.86 -21.96 -6.95
N ALA A 139 -7.18 -21.65 -5.85
CA ALA A 139 -6.57 -20.36 -5.63
C ALA A 139 -5.40 -20.07 -6.59
N TYR A 140 -4.56 -21.05 -6.89
CA TYR A 140 -3.45 -20.86 -7.84
C TYR A 140 -3.91 -20.59 -9.28
N PRO A 141 -4.81 -21.41 -9.88
CA PRO A 141 -5.31 -21.10 -11.22
C PRO A 141 -6.04 -19.75 -11.30
N ALA A 142 -6.79 -19.39 -10.25
CA ALA A 142 -7.48 -18.11 -10.20
C ALA A 142 -6.50 -16.92 -10.13
N GLY A 143 -5.43 -17.01 -9.31
CA GLY A 143 -4.39 -15.98 -9.26
C GLY A 143 -3.67 -15.80 -10.59
N ILE A 144 -3.35 -16.90 -11.27
CA ILE A 144 -2.74 -16.86 -12.62
C ILE A 144 -3.73 -16.24 -13.62
N ALA A 145 -5.00 -16.62 -13.58
CA ALA A 145 -6.02 -16.05 -14.45
C ALA A 145 -6.14 -14.53 -14.30
N VAL A 146 -6.12 -14.01 -13.05
CA VAL A 146 -6.15 -12.57 -12.78
C VAL A 146 -4.92 -11.88 -13.36
N ALA A 147 -3.72 -12.46 -13.20
CA ALA A 147 -2.50 -11.91 -13.78
C ALA A 147 -2.55 -11.87 -15.32
N VAL A 148 -3.10 -12.91 -15.95
CA VAL A 148 -3.30 -12.95 -17.42
C VAL A 148 -4.29 -11.89 -17.86
N ILE A 149 -5.42 -11.76 -17.17
CA ILE A 149 -6.43 -10.72 -17.46
C ILE A 149 -5.82 -9.33 -17.33
N ALA A 150 -5.05 -9.06 -16.28
CA ALA A 150 -4.38 -7.79 -16.08
C ALA A 150 -3.41 -7.47 -17.22
N ASN A 151 -2.64 -8.47 -17.70
CA ASN A 151 -1.77 -8.32 -18.87
C ASN A 151 -2.57 -8.01 -20.15
N ILE A 152 -3.68 -8.73 -20.39
CA ILE A 152 -4.52 -8.47 -21.56
C ILE A 152 -5.07 -7.03 -21.53
N LEU A 153 -5.51 -6.57 -20.36
CA LEU A 153 -5.99 -5.20 -20.18
C LEU A 153 -4.88 -4.18 -20.40
N PHE A 154 -3.69 -4.45 -19.90
CA PHE A 154 -2.51 -3.61 -20.13
C PHE A 154 -2.22 -3.50 -21.64
N TRP A 155 -2.11 -4.62 -22.36
CA TRP A 155 -1.82 -4.60 -23.79
C TRP A 155 -2.90 -3.91 -24.63
N LYS A 156 -4.18 -4.06 -24.26
CA LYS A 156 -5.27 -3.32 -24.90
C LYS A 156 -5.11 -1.82 -24.71
N ARG A 157 -4.74 -1.38 -23.51
CA ARG A 157 -4.49 0.04 -23.20
C ARG A 157 -3.19 0.54 -23.85
N ALA A 158 -2.14 -0.26 -23.80
CA ALA A 158 -0.85 0.04 -24.41
C ALA A 158 -0.99 0.36 -25.90
N LYS A 159 -1.72 -0.48 -26.65
CA LYS A 159 -2.01 -0.23 -28.07
C LYS A 159 -2.76 1.07 -28.34
N LYS A 160 -3.62 1.51 -27.43
CA LYS A 160 -4.33 2.79 -27.57
C LYS A 160 -3.41 3.98 -27.31
N VAL A 161 -2.49 3.84 -26.37
CA VAL A 161 -1.47 4.88 -26.09
C VAL A 161 -0.50 5.00 -27.27
N GLU A 162 -0.03 3.86 -27.83
CA GLU A 162 0.83 3.85 -29.01
C GLU A 162 0.16 4.45 -30.25
N ARG A 163 -1.16 4.31 -30.38
CA ARG A 163 -1.94 4.92 -31.47
C ARG A 163 -2.24 6.40 -31.26
N GLY A 164 -1.86 6.97 -30.12
CA GLY A 164 -2.17 8.36 -29.77
C GLY A 164 -3.65 8.63 -29.42
N GLU A 165 -4.46 7.57 -29.22
CA GLU A 165 -5.86 7.69 -28.81
C GLU A 165 -6.01 8.16 -27.35
N ILE A 166 -4.98 7.92 -26.52
CA ILE A 166 -4.93 8.30 -25.11
C ILE A 166 -3.58 8.98 -24.88
N ASP A 167 -3.61 10.27 -24.56
CA ASP A 167 -2.45 11.03 -24.14
C ASP A 167 -2.31 10.89 -22.62
N LEU A 168 -1.31 10.12 -22.18
CA LEU A 168 -0.93 9.94 -20.78
C LEU A 168 0.38 10.67 -20.45
N ALA A 169 0.97 11.36 -21.44
CA ALA A 169 2.18 12.14 -21.20
C ALA A 169 1.85 13.28 -20.23
N ASP A 170 2.71 13.49 -19.24
CA ASP A 170 2.63 14.62 -18.33
C ASP A 170 2.58 15.92 -19.14
N LYS A 171 1.41 16.54 -19.21
CA LYS A 171 1.36 17.93 -19.58
C LYS A 171 2.06 18.71 -18.48
N PRO A 172 3.09 19.53 -18.78
CA PRO A 172 3.68 20.37 -17.77
C PRO A 172 2.55 21.14 -17.09
N VAL A 173 2.51 21.06 -15.77
CA VAL A 173 1.57 21.85 -14.96
C VAL A 173 1.96 23.29 -15.22
N GLU A 174 1.21 23.97 -16.08
CA GLU A 174 1.33 25.40 -16.26
C GLU A 174 1.03 26.04 -14.91
N GLY A 175 2.10 26.53 -14.24
CA GLY A 175 2.07 27.17 -12.94
C GLY A 175 1.48 28.57 -13.00
#